data_f09a22da901fe818b6b8f611aa492052
#
_entry.id   f09a22da901fe818b6b8f611aa492052
#
_cell.length_a   1.000
_cell.length_b   1.000
_cell.length_c   1.000
_cell.angle_alpha   90.00
_cell.angle_beta   90.00
_cell.angle_gamma   90.00
#
_symmetry.space_group_name_H-M   'P 1'
#
loop_
_entity.id
_entity.type
_entity.pdbx_description
1 polymer ?
#
loop_
_entity_poly.entity_id
_entity_poly.type
_entity_poly.pdbx_seq_one_letter_code
_entity_poly.pdbx_strand_id
1 'polypeptide(L)'
;MSAPIPPQKSRRPGVSCEEKLRQLVLSCTNFKTPFDRKSMHAEVEEERENGVYVIRLFAYSDGENSTSTQGWIVLDTEKRLLKDITYDPDAPVILNYDKEKYKDYVAVCLERAPTPKPKGLEMLDERLPLIHFPFEYSYDFIIDLPGTVAPSKALVPLLKTFVDAETDLSNCHIARLPSLDGYELLLICGTDRVGEGRFFLCSLDKTHKLTDRLLVYTAKNVYWKGQTANCYLHYSIGHQGVLLKKMIAMPNKNIPVDSKNYAFSKGKFRLVK
;
A
#
# COMPACT_ATOMS: atom_id res chain seq x y z
N MET A 1 -12.12 -0.27 52.99
CA MET A 1 -12.49 1.10 52.54
C MET A 1 -11.87 1.33 51.19
N SER A 2 -12.64 1.17 50.13
CA SER A 2 -12.16 1.32 48.73
C SER A 2 -12.32 2.79 48.32
N ALA A 3 -11.25 3.39 47.82
CA ALA A 3 -11.26 4.76 47.34
C ALA A 3 -12.15 4.91 46.07
N PRO A 4 -12.88 6.03 45.91
CA PRO A 4 -13.72 6.26 44.76
C PRO A 4 -12.90 6.53 43.50
N ILE A 5 -13.27 5.85 42.41
CA ILE A 5 -12.71 6.05 41.08
C ILE A 5 -13.10 7.46 40.57
N PRO A 6 -12.15 8.29 40.08
CA PRO A 6 -12.49 9.59 39.56
C PRO A 6 -13.28 9.46 38.25
N PRO A 7 -14.27 10.36 38.00
CA PRO A 7 -15.08 10.30 36.80
C PRO A 7 -14.24 10.54 35.53
N GLN A 8 -14.29 9.61 34.60
CA GLN A 8 -13.74 9.77 33.26
C GLN A 8 -14.45 10.91 32.54
N LYS A 9 -13.70 11.98 32.22
CA LYS A 9 -14.19 13.04 31.35
C LYS A 9 -14.57 12.43 30.00
N SER A 10 -15.87 12.42 29.69
CA SER A 10 -16.38 12.08 28.38
C SER A 10 -15.74 13.01 27.34
N ARG A 11 -14.88 12.47 26.47
CA ARG A 11 -14.43 13.18 25.27
C ARG A 11 -15.65 13.38 24.38
N ARG A 12 -16.05 14.63 24.14
CA ARG A 12 -17.03 14.94 23.10
C ARG A 12 -16.52 14.33 21.79
N PRO A 13 -17.38 13.67 20.99
CA PRO A 13 -16.96 13.18 19.69
C PRO A 13 -16.46 14.38 18.86
N GLY A 14 -15.19 14.37 18.50
CA GLY A 14 -14.60 15.40 17.64
C GLY A 14 -15.24 15.36 16.25
N VAL A 15 -15.35 16.50 15.59
CA VAL A 15 -15.78 16.59 14.19
C VAL A 15 -14.85 15.75 13.32
N SER A 16 -15.40 14.90 12.43
CA SER A 16 -14.61 14.03 11.55
C SER A 16 -13.73 14.82 10.57
N CYS A 17 -12.67 14.21 10.05
CA CYS A 17 -11.81 14.86 9.05
C CYS A 17 -12.55 15.17 7.74
N GLU A 18 -13.46 14.31 7.36
CA GLU A 18 -14.35 14.55 6.21
C GLU A 18 -15.21 15.82 6.43
N GLU A 19 -15.84 15.96 7.60
CA GLU A 19 -16.63 17.15 7.89
C GLU A 19 -15.77 18.43 8.02
N LYS A 20 -14.55 18.33 8.55
CA LYS A 20 -13.60 19.46 8.57
C LYS A 20 -13.19 19.89 7.16
N LEU A 21 -12.90 18.92 6.28
CA LEU A 21 -12.60 19.18 4.89
C LEU A 21 -13.79 19.84 4.17
N ARG A 22 -14.97 19.30 4.39
CA ARG A 22 -16.23 19.86 3.88
C ARG A 22 -16.40 21.32 4.33
N GLN A 23 -16.23 21.61 5.62
CA GLN A 23 -16.31 22.96 6.17
C GLN A 23 -15.28 23.91 5.58
N LEU A 24 -14.06 23.44 5.30
CA LEU A 24 -13.03 24.21 4.61
C LEU A 24 -13.47 24.58 3.19
N VAL A 25 -13.94 23.60 2.41
CA VAL A 25 -14.43 23.84 1.03
C VAL A 25 -15.63 24.78 1.01
N LEU A 26 -16.58 24.58 1.93
CA LEU A 26 -17.75 25.45 2.05
C LEU A 26 -17.42 26.89 2.46
N SER A 27 -16.26 27.12 3.07
CA SER A 27 -15.77 28.47 3.42
C SER A 27 -15.24 29.27 2.25
N CYS A 28 -14.99 28.62 1.09
CA CYS A 28 -14.47 29.30 -0.09
C CYS A 28 -15.49 30.28 -0.66
N THR A 29 -15.18 31.58 -0.63
CA THR A 29 -16.13 32.64 -1.01
C THR A 29 -16.34 32.77 -2.50
N ASN A 30 -15.32 32.44 -3.30
CA ASN A 30 -15.33 32.53 -4.77
C ASN A 30 -15.49 31.15 -5.46
N PHE A 31 -15.77 30.09 -4.72
CA PHE A 31 -16.10 28.80 -5.30
C PHE A 31 -17.49 28.84 -5.96
N LYS A 32 -17.53 28.62 -7.27
CA LYS A 32 -18.76 28.62 -8.07
C LYS A 32 -19.17 27.20 -8.42
N THR A 33 -20.38 26.82 -8.06
CA THR A 33 -20.95 25.53 -8.40
C THR A 33 -22.43 25.70 -8.73
N PRO A 34 -22.99 24.98 -9.73
CA PRO A 34 -24.42 24.96 -10.01
C PRO A 34 -25.20 24.11 -9.00
N PHE A 35 -24.51 23.38 -8.12
CA PHE A 35 -25.12 22.46 -7.17
C PHE A 35 -25.37 23.11 -5.81
N ASP A 36 -26.30 22.54 -5.03
CA ASP A 36 -26.53 22.99 -3.67
C ASP A 36 -25.32 22.69 -2.78
N ARG A 37 -24.66 23.75 -2.33
CA ARG A 37 -23.47 23.66 -1.48
C ARG A 37 -23.73 22.94 -0.14
N LYS A 38 -25.00 22.94 0.36
CA LYS A 38 -25.34 22.28 1.63
C LYS A 38 -25.32 20.77 1.53
N SER A 39 -25.66 20.22 0.36
CA SER A 39 -25.66 18.77 0.09
C SER A 39 -24.29 18.26 -0.37
N MET A 40 -23.32 19.16 -0.56
CA MET A 40 -21.99 18.79 -1.04
C MET A 40 -21.14 18.14 0.05
N HIS A 41 -20.49 17.06 -0.30
CA HIS A 41 -19.48 16.35 0.46
C HIS A 41 -18.10 16.54 -0.18
N ALA A 42 -17.05 16.28 0.61
CA ALA A 42 -15.67 16.42 0.14
C ALA A 42 -14.82 15.26 0.73
N GLU A 43 -14.05 14.60 -0.12
CA GLU A 43 -13.12 13.56 0.29
C GLU A 43 -11.78 13.72 -0.43
N VAL A 44 -10.69 13.26 0.21
CA VAL A 44 -9.39 13.19 -0.45
C VAL A 44 -9.39 11.96 -1.34
N GLU A 45 -9.29 12.17 -2.65
CA GLU A 45 -9.25 11.11 -3.66
C GLU A 45 -7.81 10.64 -3.90
N GLU A 46 -6.86 11.58 -3.93
CA GLU A 46 -5.47 11.31 -4.23
C GLU A 46 -4.56 12.16 -3.35
N GLU A 47 -3.53 11.56 -2.79
CA GLU A 47 -2.42 12.24 -2.13
C GLU A 47 -1.20 12.17 -3.05
N ARG A 48 -0.69 13.33 -3.47
CA ARG A 48 0.50 13.47 -4.31
C ARG A 48 1.70 13.88 -3.48
N GLU A 49 2.87 13.78 -4.08
CA GLU A 49 4.11 14.26 -3.46
C GLU A 49 4.03 15.74 -3.06
N ASN A 50 4.88 16.15 -2.10
CA ASN A 50 5.01 17.53 -1.62
C ASN A 50 3.74 18.13 -1.01
N GLY A 51 2.92 17.30 -0.34
CA GLY A 51 1.75 17.80 0.39
C GLY A 51 0.64 18.34 -0.50
N VAL A 52 0.50 17.79 -1.71
CA VAL A 52 -0.57 18.12 -2.65
C VAL A 52 -1.66 17.05 -2.58
N TYR A 53 -2.91 17.46 -2.37
CA TYR A 53 -4.07 16.58 -2.26
C TYR A 53 -5.11 16.93 -3.32
N VAL A 54 -5.61 15.93 -4.03
CA VAL A 54 -6.75 16.06 -4.93
C VAL A 54 -8.01 15.68 -4.17
N ILE A 55 -8.95 16.61 -4.12
CA ILE A 55 -10.20 16.51 -3.35
C ILE A 55 -11.36 16.38 -4.35
N ARG A 56 -12.11 15.30 -4.21
CA ARG A 56 -13.36 15.09 -4.93
C ARG A 56 -14.52 15.75 -4.17
N LEU A 57 -15.33 16.52 -4.88
CA LEU A 57 -16.59 17.05 -4.40
C LEU A 57 -17.74 16.21 -4.95
N PHE A 58 -18.65 15.77 -4.11
CA PHE A 58 -19.75 14.90 -4.51
C PHE A 58 -21.01 15.14 -3.70
N ALA A 59 -22.14 14.67 -4.22
CA ALA A 59 -23.40 14.55 -3.48
C ALA A 59 -23.94 13.13 -3.61
N TYR A 60 -24.72 12.72 -2.62
CA TYR A 60 -25.47 11.46 -2.69
C TYR A 60 -26.66 11.63 -3.63
N SER A 61 -26.87 10.66 -4.51
CA SER A 61 -28.04 10.59 -5.36
C SER A 61 -29.21 9.96 -4.59
N ASP A 62 -30.44 10.40 -4.89
CA ASP A 62 -31.65 9.79 -4.33
C ASP A 62 -31.80 8.34 -4.83
N GLY A 63 -31.47 7.38 -3.98
CA GLY A 63 -31.57 5.94 -4.22
C GLY A 63 -30.24 5.22 -4.30
N GLU A 64 -30.01 4.35 -3.32
CA GLU A 64 -28.96 3.32 -3.24
C GLU A 64 -27.49 3.79 -3.41
N ASN A 65 -26.88 4.27 -2.33
CA ASN A 65 -25.41 4.40 -2.16
C ASN A 65 -24.60 4.93 -3.35
N SER A 66 -25.23 5.59 -4.32
CA SER A 66 -24.55 6.17 -5.46
C SER A 66 -24.18 7.62 -5.18
N THR A 67 -22.98 8.04 -5.57
CA THR A 67 -22.50 9.42 -5.45
C THR A 67 -22.31 10.04 -6.84
N SER A 68 -22.70 11.32 -6.98
CA SER A 68 -22.48 12.10 -8.18
C SER A 68 -21.35 13.07 -7.93
N THR A 69 -20.27 12.98 -8.71
CA THR A 69 -19.14 13.92 -8.63
C THR A 69 -19.59 15.29 -9.14
N GLN A 70 -19.32 16.33 -8.35
CA GLN A 70 -19.72 17.71 -8.60
C GLN A 70 -18.54 18.64 -8.92
N GLY A 71 -17.32 18.19 -8.65
CA GLY A 71 -16.13 18.97 -8.94
C GLY A 71 -14.87 18.43 -8.29
N TRP A 72 -13.79 19.16 -8.52
CA TRP A 72 -12.45 18.80 -8.06
C TRP A 72 -11.71 20.01 -7.54
N ILE A 73 -11.03 19.86 -6.41
CA ILE A 73 -10.18 20.88 -5.80
C ILE A 73 -8.79 20.30 -5.56
N VAL A 74 -7.75 21.08 -5.78
CA VAL A 74 -6.38 20.77 -5.36
C VAL A 74 -6.04 21.60 -4.13
N LEU A 75 -5.66 20.92 -3.05
CA LEU A 75 -5.08 21.51 -1.84
C LEU A 75 -3.56 21.31 -1.88
N ASP A 76 -2.82 22.42 -1.94
CA ASP A 76 -1.36 22.47 -1.86
C ASP A 76 -0.99 23.03 -0.48
N THR A 77 -0.52 22.15 0.42
CA THR A 77 -0.23 22.53 1.82
C THR A 77 1.06 23.32 1.96
N GLU A 78 2.05 23.10 1.09
CA GLU A 78 3.30 23.85 1.09
C GLU A 78 3.07 25.30 0.67
N LYS A 79 2.32 25.51 -0.39
CA LYS A 79 1.98 26.86 -0.90
C LYS A 79 0.77 27.47 -0.18
N ARG A 80 0.08 26.68 0.64
CA ARG A 80 -1.16 27.09 1.32
C ARG A 80 -2.23 27.59 0.35
N LEU A 81 -2.46 26.84 -0.72
CA LEU A 81 -3.38 27.19 -1.78
C LEU A 81 -4.47 26.12 -1.92
N LEU A 82 -5.71 26.58 -2.12
CA LEU A 82 -6.79 25.77 -2.68
C LEU A 82 -7.06 26.24 -4.10
N LYS A 83 -7.20 25.29 -5.02
CA LYS A 83 -7.44 25.57 -6.44
C LYS A 83 -8.62 24.74 -6.94
N ASP A 84 -9.61 25.38 -7.52
CA ASP A 84 -10.69 24.71 -8.25
C ASP A 84 -10.19 24.31 -9.64
N ILE A 85 -10.24 23.01 -9.94
CA ILE A 85 -9.86 22.41 -11.21
C ILE A 85 -11.04 21.74 -11.91
N THR A 86 -12.26 22.02 -11.46
CA THR A 86 -13.49 21.38 -11.94
C THR A 86 -13.74 21.58 -13.42
N TYR A 87 -13.51 22.80 -13.91
CA TYR A 87 -13.82 23.17 -15.29
C TYR A 87 -12.60 23.21 -16.20
N ASP A 88 -11.46 23.63 -15.67
CA ASP A 88 -10.21 23.73 -16.43
C ASP A 88 -9.02 23.40 -15.52
N PRO A 89 -8.47 22.18 -15.62
CA PRO A 89 -7.28 21.78 -14.86
C PRO A 89 -6.02 22.59 -15.23
N ASP A 90 -5.93 23.09 -16.45
CA ASP A 90 -4.77 23.84 -16.94
C ASP A 90 -4.82 25.33 -16.54
N ALA A 91 -6.03 25.84 -16.25
CA ALA A 91 -6.25 27.19 -15.76
C ALA A 91 -7.03 27.23 -14.43
N PRO A 92 -6.46 26.68 -13.34
CA PRO A 92 -7.15 26.52 -12.08
C PRO A 92 -7.50 27.86 -11.41
N VAL A 93 -8.69 27.95 -10.83
CA VAL A 93 -9.13 29.12 -10.07
C VAL A 93 -8.64 29.01 -8.62
N ILE A 94 -7.85 30.00 -8.17
CA ILE A 94 -7.42 30.08 -6.78
C ILE A 94 -8.63 30.46 -5.90
N LEU A 95 -8.88 29.64 -4.87
CA LEU A 95 -10.00 29.80 -3.96
C LEU A 95 -9.62 30.65 -2.74
N ASN A 96 -10.52 31.57 -2.36
CA ASN A 96 -10.41 32.35 -1.12
C ASN A 96 -11.16 31.63 -0.01
N TYR A 97 -10.42 31.08 0.96
CA TYR A 97 -10.94 30.22 2.03
C TYR A 97 -10.70 30.82 3.41
N ASP A 98 -11.41 30.30 4.42
CA ASP A 98 -11.21 30.61 5.84
C ASP A 98 -9.89 30.00 6.35
N LYS A 99 -8.95 30.89 6.77
CA LYS A 99 -7.61 30.48 7.21
C LYS A 99 -7.63 29.66 8.52
N GLU A 100 -8.60 29.88 9.40
CA GLU A 100 -8.71 29.12 10.65
C GLU A 100 -9.22 27.70 10.39
N LYS A 101 -10.20 27.54 9.49
CA LYS A 101 -10.66 26.22 9.05
C LYS A 101 -9.56 25.44 8.31
N TYR A 102 -8.77 26.14 7.50
CA TYR A 102 -7.60 25.55 6.86
C TYR A 102 -6.60 25.04 7.92
N LYS A 103 -6.20 25.87 8.89
CA LYS A 103 -5.27 25.46 9.94
C LYS A 103 -5.81 24.29 10.76
N ASP A 104 -7.09 24.33 11.15
CA ASP A 104 -7.71 23.25 11.91
C ASP A 104 -7.74 21.95 11.10
N TYR A 105 -8.10 21.99 9.82
CA TYR A 105 -8.08 20.80 8.96
C TYR A 105 -6.67 20.25 8.78
N VAL A 106 -5.70 21.08 8.44
CA VAL A 106 -4.30 20.66 8.24
C VAL A 106 -3.72 20.08 9.52
N ALA A 107 -3.85 20.81 10.66
CA ALA A 107 -3.27 20.37 11.94
C ALA A 107 -3.89 19.08 12.47
N VAL A 108 -5.18 18.86 12.25
CA VAL A 108 -5.89 17.70 12.84
C VAL A 108 -5.91 16.50 11.87
N CYS A 109 -6.00 16.76 10.57
CA CYS A 109 -6.29 15.73 9.58
C CYS A 109 -5.11 15.44 8.63
N LEU A 110 -4.28 16.43 8.31
CA LEU A 110 -3.13 16.28 7.41
C LEU A 110 -1.81 16.34 8.16
N GLU A 111 -1.62 17.34 9.04
CA GLU A 111 -0.55 17.27 10.01
C GLU A 111 -0.97 16.24 11.05
N ARG A 112 -0.81 14.98 10.75
CA ARG A 112 -0.62 14.02 11.83
C ARG A 112 0.50 14.60 12.67
N ALA A 113 0.23 14.82 14.00
CA ALA A 113 1.30 15.10 14.96
C ALA A 113 2.49 14.25 14.55
N PRO A 114 3.73 14.80 14.36
CA PRO A 114 4.83 14.03 13.81
C PRO A 114 4.84 12.73 14.57
N THR A 115 4.27 11.70 13.94
CA THR A 115 4.32 10.34 14.47
C THR A 115 5.80 10.15 14.67
N PRO A 116 6.28 9.87 15.88
CA PRO A 116 7.69 9.66 16.11
C PRO A 116 8.13 8.74 14.98
N LYS A 117 9.02 9.25 14.09
CA LYS A 117 9.37 8.53 12.85
C LYS A 117 9.53 7.08 13.21
N PRO A 118 8.73 6.16 12.67
CA PRO A 118 8.75 4.78 13.12
C PRO A 118 10.18 4.31 13.04
N LYS A 119 10.73 3.93 14.18
CA LYS A 119 12.05 3.33 14.22
C LYS A 119 11.91 1.92 13.70
N GLY A 120 12.29 1.69 12.47
CA GLY A 120 12.33 0.36 11.90
C GLY A 120 11.07 -0.06 11.14
N LEU A 121 10.66 -1.30 11.33
CA LEU A 121 9.65 -2.01 10.53
C LEU A 121 8.19 -1.54 10.75
N GLU A 122 7.92 -0.71 11.73
CA GLU A 122 6.64 -0.01 11.90
C GLU A 122 6.26 0.85 10.67
N MET A 123 7.25 1.09 9.78
CA MET A 123 6.99 1.68 8.45
C MET A 123 6.36 0.70 7.46
N LEU A 124 6.28 -0.59 7.78
CA LEU A 124 5.58 -1.60 6.99
C LEU A 124 4.07 -1.58 7.23
N ASP A 125 3.58 -0.52 7.85
CA ASP A 125 2.23 -0.28 8.30
C ASP A 125 1.17 -0.41 7.19
N GLU A 126 -0.08 -0.35 7.56
CA GLU A 126 -1.35 -0.55 6.83
C GLU A 126 -1.44 0.08 5.42
N ARG A 127 -0.46 0.89 5.03
CA ARG A 127 -0.38 1.58 3.74
C ARG A 127 0.19 0.75 2.59
N LEU A 128 0.80 -0.40 2.88
CA LEU A 128 1.29 -1.26 1.80
C LEU A 128 0.10 -1.92 1.10
N PRO A 129 0.13 -1.98 -0.24
CA PRO A 129 -0.92 -2.66 -0.99
C PRO A 129 -1.03 -4.13 -0.54
N LEU A 130 -2.27 -4.62 -0.50
CA LEU A 130 -2.60 -5.98 -0.12
C LEU A 130 -2.87 -6.81 -1.37
N ILE A 131 -2.05 -7.82 -1.60
CA ILE A 131 -2.30 -8.84 -2.64
C ILE A 131 -3.11 -9.97 -1.98
N HIS A 132 -4.27 -10.31 -2.54
CA HIS A 132 -5.17 -11.32 -1.98
C HIS A 132 -4.76 -12.76 -2.36
N PHE A 133 -5.20 -13.73 -1.56
CA PHE A 133 -5.10 -15.14 -1.89
C PHE A 133 -6.25 -15.60 -2.82
N PRO A 134 -6.04 -16.61 -3.69
CA PRO A 134 -4.75 -17.22 -3.99
C PRO A 134 -3.85 -16.27 -4.78
N PHE A 135 -2.58 -16.20 -4.43
CA PHE A 135 -1.58 -15.46 -5.19
C PHE A 135 -0.70 -16.45 -5.95
N GLU A 136 -0.83 -16.43 -7.25
CA GLU A 136 -0.20 -17.41 -8.14
C GLU A 136 0.80 -16.76 -9.07
N TYR A 137 1.75 -17.55 -9.51
CA TYR A 137 2.69 -17.14 -10.54
C TYR A 137 1.95 -16.63 -11.78
N SER A 138 2.32 -15.45 -12.22
CA SER A 138 1.94 -14.86 -13.49
C SER A 138 3.17 -14.24 -14.15
N TYR A 139 3.32 -14.41 -15.44
CA TYR A 139 4.39 -13.75 -16.18
C TYR A 139 4.26 -12.23 -16.13
N ASP A 140 3.04 -11.72 -16.25
CA ASP A 140 2.74 -10.29 -16.16
C ASP A 140 3.12 -9.73 -14.78
N PHE A 141 2.85 -10.51 -13.70
CA PHE A 141 3.29 -10.09 -12.37
C PHE A 141 4.81 -9.98 -12.25
N ILE A 142 5.56 -10.90 -12.87
CA ILE A 142 7.03 -10.88 -12.81
C ILE A 142 7.61 -9.65 -13.53
N ILE A 143 6.97 -9.20 -14.59
CA ILE A 143 7.43 -8.05 -15.40
C ILE A 143 7.02 -6.72 -14.78
N ASP A 144 5.74 -6.57 -14.42
CA ASP A 144 5.15 -5.28 -14.11
C ASP A 144 4.94 -5.05 -12.60
N LEU A 145 5.04 -6.11 -11.77
CA LEU A 145 4.83 -6.10 -10.32
C LEU A 145 3.54 -5.36 -9.89
N PRO A 146 2.39 -5.64 -10.52
CA PRO A 146 1.15 -4.93 -10.22
C PRO A 146 0.73 -5.13 -8.75
N GLY A 147 0.16 -4.09 -8.12
CA GLY A 147 -0.24 -4.15 -6.72
C GLY A 147 0.93 -4.17 -5.74
N THR A 148 2.11 -3.73 -6.16
CA THR A 148 3.28 -3.54 -5.30
C THR A 148 3.73 -2.08 -5.32
N VAL A 149 4.56 -1.68 -4.37
CA VAL A 149 5.12 -0.32 -4.29
C VAL A 149 6.62 -0.36 -4.02
N ALA A 150 7.34 0.64 -4.49
CA ALA A 150 8.73 0.85 -4.12
C ALA A 150 8.82 1.27 -2.63
N PRO A 151 9.64 0.63 -1.80
CA PRO A 151 9.83 1.03 -0.42
C PRO A 151 10.56 2.38 -0.33
N SER A 152 10.35 3.12 0.76
CA SER A 152 11.15 4.30 1.03
C SER A 152 12.64 3.94 1.15
N LYS A 153 13.52 4.86 0.76
CA LYS A 153 14.99 4.66 0.87
C LYS A 153 15.43 4.31 2.31
N ALA A 154 14.71 4.78 3.32
CA ALA A 154 15.00 4.48 4.71
C ALA A 154 14.66 3.02 5.10
N LEU A 155 13.73 2.37 4.39
CA LEU A 155 13.31 1.00 4.65
C LEU A 155 14.23 -0.03 3.99
N VAL A 156 14.85 0.28 2.86
CA VAL A 156 15.72 -0.64 2.11
C VAL A 156 16.82 -1.30 2.96
N PRO A 157 17.55 -0.58 3.85
CA PRO A 157 18.55 -1.22 4.72
C PRO A 157 17.97 -2.28 5.66
N LEU A 158 16.73 -2.10 6.11
CA LEU A 158 16.03 -3.07 6.95
C LEU A 158 15.61 -4.29 6.14
N LEU A 159 15.05 -4.09 4.94
CA LEU A 159 14.65 -5.18 4.05
C LEU A 159 15.83 -6.07 3.65
N LYS A 160 17.06 -5.54 3.62
CA LYS A 160 18.28 -6.34 3.39
C LYS A 160 18.47 -7.46 4.42
N THR A 161 17.95 -7.30 5.62
CA THR A 161 18.01 -8.36 6.64
C THR A 161 16.99 -9.48 6.39
N PHE A 162 16.00 -9.25 5.53
CA PHE A 162 14.91 -10.18 5.23
C PHE A 162 15.18 -11.06 4.01
N VAL A 163 16.13 -10.67 3.19
CA VAL A 163 16.52 -11.40 1.98
C VAL A 163 17.92 -11.96 2.13
N ASP A 164 18.37 -12.76 1.18
CA ASP A 164 19.74 -13.26 1.18
C ASP A 164 20.73 -12.27 0.56
N ALA A 165 22.02 -12.58 0.67
CA ALA A 165 23.10 -11.72 0.19
C ALA A 165 23.21 -11.64 -1.35
N GLU A 166 22.50 -12.52 -2.08
CA GLU A 166 22.48 -12.53 -3.53
C GLU A 166 21.44 -11.56 -4.10
N THR A 167 20.54 -11.04 -3.24
CA THR A 167 19.42 -10.19 -3.66
C THR A 167 19.81 -8.72 -3.64
N ASP A 168 19.63 -8.07 -4.79
CA ASP A 168 19.72 -6.62 -4.96
C ASP A 168 18.34 -6.00 -4.72
N LEU A 169 18.29 -4.99 -3.86
CA LEU A 169 17.09 -4.24 -3.49
C LEU A 169 17.08 -2.81 -4.04
N SER A 170 17.95 -2.46 -4.98
CA SER A 170 18.06 -1.09 -5.52
C SER A 170 16.77 -0.62 -6.18
N ASN A 171 16.06 -1.53 -6.86
CA ASN A 171 14.77 -1.30 -7.51
C ASN A 171 13.71 -2.28 -6.99
N CYS A 172 13.75 -2.58 -5.68
CA CYS A 172 12.81 -3.54 -5.13
C CYS A 172 11.41 -2.96 -4.99
N HIS A 173 10.44 -3.85 -5.02
CA HIS A 173 9.04 -3.59 -4.74
C HIS A 173 8.56 -4.46 -3.58
N ILE A 174 7.58 -3.97 -2.85
CA ILE A 174 7.01 -4.69 -1.70
C ILE A 174 5.48 -4.66 -1.71
N ALA A 175 4.87 -5.69 -1.16
CA ALA A 175 3.44 -5.76 -0.90
C ALA A 175 3.16 -6.63 0.32
N ARG A 176 1.99 -6.45 0.94
CA ARG A 176 1.50 -7.38 1.96
C ARG A 176 0.67 -8.48 1.33
N LEU A 177 0.65 -9.63 1.98
CA LEU A 177 -0.35 -10.67 1.78
C LEU A 177 -1.22 -10.78 3.05
N PRO A 178 -2.40 -11.44 2.98
CA PRO A 178 -3.22 -11.67 4.18
C PRO A 178 -2.42 -12.37 5.28
N SER A 179 -2.60 -11.92 6.51
CA SER A 179 -1.93 -12.53 7.67
C SER A 179 -2.36 -13.98 7.86
N LEU A 180 -1.43 -14.83 8.27
CA LEU A 180 -1.67 -16.23 8.62
C LEU A 180 -1.26 -16.49 10.06
N ASP A 181 -2.09 -17.17 10.84
CA ASP A 181 -1.84 -17.52 12.24
C ASP A 181 -1.41 -16.33 13.13
N GLY A 182 -1.83 -15.11 12.78
CA GLY A 182 -1.47 -13.89 13.49
C GLY A 182 -0.07 -13.35 13.16
N TYR A 183 0.56 -13.86 12.10
CA TYR A 183 1.80 -13.36 11.51
C TYR A 183 1.50 -12.57 10.24
N GLU A 184 2.19 -11.47 10.05
CA GLU A 184 2.11 -10.68 8.82
C GLU A 184 2.97 -11.32 7.73
N LEU A 185 2.47 -11.28 6.50
CA LEU A 185 3.21 -11.77 5.35
C LEU A 185 3.60 -10.59 4.45
N LEU A 186 4.91 -10.48 4.20
CA LEU A 186 5.49 -9.45 3.33
C LEU A 186 6.14 -10.12 2.11
N LEU A 187 5.72 -9.70 0.92
CA LEU A 187 6.38 -10.05 -0.33
C LEU A 187 7.45 -8.97 -0.62
N ILE A 188 8.67 -9.40 -0.90
CA ILE A 188 9.79 -8.54 -1.32
C ILE A 188 10.23 -8.99 -2.69
N CYS A 189 10.06 -8.15 -3.69
CA CYS A 189 10.43 -8.39 -5.08
C CYS A 189 11.73 -7.62 -5.38
N GLY A 190 12.85 -8.31 -5.37
CA GLY A 190 14.16 -7.80 -5.77
C GLY A 190 14.66 -8.49 -7.03
N THR A 191 15.94 -8.28 -7.34
CA THR A 191 16.64 -8.95 -8.43
C THR A 191 17.90 -9.63 -7.92
N ASP A 192 18.49 -10.50 -8.72
CA ASP A 192 19.86 -10.96 -8.50
C ASP A 192 20.89 -10.00 -9.14
N ARG A 193 22.17 -10.35 -9.11
CA ARG A 193 23.27 -9.53 -9.63
C ARG A 193 23.25 -9.34 -11.15
N VAL A 194 22.49 -10.18 -11.88
CA VAL A 194 22.37 -10.10 -13.33
C VAL A 194 21.03 -9.50 -13.76
N GLY A 195 20.21 -9.06 -12.79
CA GLY A 195 18.92 -8.39 -13.02
C GLY A 195 17.72 -9.32 -13.13
N GLU A 196 17.89 -10.64 -12.90
CA GLU A 196 16.78 -11.58 -12.89
C GLU A 196 15.98 -11.47 -11.58
N GLY A 197 14.65 -11.60 -11.67
CA GLY A 197 13.75 -11.48 -10.52
C GLY A 197 14.08 -12.47 -9.40
N ARG A 198 14.05 -11.98 -8.16
CA ARG A 198 14.33 -12.75 -6.95
C ARG A 198 13.40 -12.30 -5.82
N PHE A 199 12.35 -13.10 -5.55
CA PHE A 199 11.27 -12.71 -4.65
C PHE A 199 11.24 -13.56 -3.39
N PHE A 200 11.06 -12.90 -2.26
CA PHE A 200 10.95 -13.54 -0.95
C PHE A 200 9.58 -13.30 -0.35
N LEU A 201 8.99 -14.36 0.18
CA LEU A 201 7.88 -14.29 1.11
C LEU A 201 8.44 -14.35 2.53
N CYS A 202 8.24 -13.27 3.28
CA CYS A 202 8.72 -13.11 4.64
C CYS A 202 7.55 -13.18 5.62
N SER A 203 7.73 -13.87 6.73
CA SER A 203 6.80 -13.90 7.85
C SER A 203 7.32 -13.03 8.99
N LEU A 204 6.48 -12.13 9.50
CA LEU A 204 6.81 -11.19 10.56
C LEU A 204 5.90 -11.41 11.76
N ASP A 205 6.44 -11.30 12.97
CA ASP A 205 5.65 -11.30 14.18
C ASP A 205 4.98 -9.92 14.41
N LYS A 206 4.18 -9.81 15.49
CA LYS A 206 3.47 -8.58 15.87
C LYS A 206 4.39 -7.38 16.17
N THR A 207 5.69 -7.60 16.29
CA THR A 207 6.72 -6.56 16.45
C THR A 207 7.46 -6.29 15.16
N HIS A 208 6.94 -6.80 14.01
CA HIS A 208 7.52 -6.73 12.67
C HIS A 208 8.93 -7.35 12.57
N LYS A 209 9.25 -8.24 13.49
CA LYS A 209 10.50 -9.00 13.46
C LYS A 209 10.35 -10.21 12.52
N LEU A 210 11.34 -10.40 11.65
CA LEU A 210 11.39 -11.56 10.77
C LEU A 210 11.41 -12.86 11.58
N THR A 211 10.41 -13.72 11.35
CA THR A 211 10.33 -15.05 11.93
C THR A 211 10.82 -16.13 10.98
N ASP A 212 10.52 -15.96 9.68
CA ASP A 212 10.98 -16.86 8.63
C ASP A 212 10.93 -16.19 7.26
N ARG A 213 11.62 -16.77 6.28
CA ARG A 213 11.57 -16.33 4.89
C ARG A 213 11.66 -17.52 3.94
N LEU A 214 11.00 -17.41 2.81
CA LEU A 214 10.98 -18.40 1.75
C LEU A 214 11.26 -17.72 0.41
N LEU A 215 12.25 -18.17 -0.34
CA LEU A 215 12.46 -17.76 -1.72
C LEU A 215 11.35 -18.38 -2.58
N VAL A 216 10.43 -17.54 -3.09
CA VAL A 216 9.26 -17.99 -3.84
C VAL A 216 9.43 -17.85 -5.34
N TYR A 217 10.29 -16.93 -5.80
CA TYR A 217 10.62 -16.77 -7.21
C TYR A 217 12.12 -16.52 -7.41
N THR A 218 12.67 -17.19 -8.39
CA THR A 218 13.97 -16.90 -9.01
C THR A 218 13.98 -17.51 -10.41
N ALA A 219 14.71 -16.90 -11.32
CA ALA A 219 14.93 -17.41 -12.65
C ALA A 219 16.43 -17.43 -12.95
N LYS A 220 16.88 -18.40 -13.74
CA LYS A 220 18.27 -18.47 -14.21
C LYS A 220 18.40 -19.35 -15.44
N ASN A 221 19.34 -19.03 -16.27
CA ASN A 221 19.69 -19.89 -17.39
C ASN A 221 20.46 -21.13 -16.91
N VAL A 222 20.07 -22.28 -17.41
CA VAL A 222 20.69 -23.58 -17.13
C VAL A 222 20.92 -24.33 -18.43
N TYR A 223 21.94 -25.23 -18.44
CA TYR A 223 22.12 -26.15 -19.54
C TYR A 223 21.24 -27.39 -19.32
N TRP A 224 20.28 -27.61 -20.21
CA TRP A 224 19.29 -28.69 -20.09
C TRP A 224 19.16 -29.46 -21.41
N LYS A 225 19.41 -30.78 -21.36
CA LYS A 225 19.27 -31.68 -22.53
C LYS A 225 19.93 -31.14 -23.80
N GLY A 226 21.16 -30.60 -23.68
CA GLY A 226 21.93 -30.16 -24.84
C GLY A 226 21.71 -28.72 -25.30
N GLN A 227 20.89 -27.93 -24.57
CA GLN A 227 20.61 -26.54 -24.93
C GLN A 227 20.46 -25.66 -23.67
N THR A 228 20.63 -24.36 -23.86
CA THR A 228 20.33 -23.38 -22.80
C THR A 228 18.81 -23.24 -22.66
N ALA A 229 18.33 -23.31 -21.42
CA ALA A 229 16.94 -23.14 -21.08
C ALA A 229 16.82 -22.27 -19.82
N ASN A 230 15.70 -21.54 -19.67
CA ASN A 230 15.41 -20.81 -18.44
C ASN A 230 14.79 -21.74 -17.41
N CYS A 231 15.37 -21.75 -16.19
CA CYS A 231 14.87 -22.49 -15.04
C CYS A 231 14.32 -21.50 -14.02
N TYR A 232 13.05 -21.61 -13.66
CA TYR A 232 12.39 -20.68 -12.72
C TYR A 232 11.53 -21.41 -11.70
N LEU A 233 11.19 -20.71 -10.60
CA LEU A 233 10.21 -21.18 -9.63
C LEU A 233 8.83 -20.65 -10.02
N HIS A 234 7.87 -21.55 -10.14
CA HIS A 234 6.45 -21.24 -10.25
C HIS A 234 5.83 -21.42 -8.87
N TYR A 235 5.19 -20.38 -8.34
CA TYR A 235 4.61 -20.38 -6.99
C TYR A 235 3.09 -20.34 -7.02
N SER A 236 2.48 -20.92 -5.98
CA SER A 236 1.08 -20.71 -5.61
C SER A 236 1.04 -20.53 -4.09
N ILE A 237 0.56 -19.39 -3.63
CA ILE A 237 0.52 -18.99 -2.22
C ILE A 237 -0.94 -18.82 -1.80
N GLY A 238 -1.34 -19.48 -0.73
CA GLY A 238 -2.70 -19.46 -0.23
C GLY A 238 -2.80 -19.66 1.27
N HIS A 239 -4.01 -19.79 1.79
CA HIS A 239 -4.27 -19.96 3.22
C HIS A 239 -3.61 -21.21 3.83
N GLN A 240 -3.37 -22.26 3.04
CA GLN A 240 -2.79 -23.50 3.51
C GLN A 240 -1.27 -23.53 3.46
N GLY A 241 -0.64 -22.54 2.78
CA GLY A 241 0.81 -22.49 2.62
C GLY A 241 1.27 -22.13 1.23
N VAL A 242 2.42 -22.64 0.84
CA VAL A 242 3.11 -22.29 -0.41
C VAL A 242 3.49 -23.53 -1.20
N LEU A 243 3.02 -23.63 -2.43
CA LEU A 243 3.46 -24.63 -3.40
C LEU A 243 4.49 -23.99 -4.35
N LEU A 244 5.68 -24.58 -4.41
CA LEU A 244 6.74 -24.19 -5.35
C LEU A 244 6.97 -25.30 -6.36
N LYS A 245 6.92 -25.00 -7.65
CA LYS A 245 7.29 -25.92 -8.72
C LYS A 245 8.51 -25.37 -9.44
N LYS A 246 9.56 -26.16 -9.51
CA LYS A 246 10.72 -25.83 -10.35
C LYS A 246 10.41 -26.18 -11.79
N MET A 247 10.47 -25.20 -12.67
CA MET A 247 10.08 -25.30 -14.08
C MET A 247 11.28 -25.09 -14.98
N ILE A 248 11.32 -25.79 -16.10
CA ILE A 248 12.23 -25.52 -17.24
C ILE A 248 11.38 -24.98 -18.38
N ALA A 249 11.63 -23.72 -18.77
CA ALA A 249 11.00 -23.12 -19.94
C ALA A 249 11.67 -23.61 -21.22
N MET A 250 10.88 -24.21 -22.10
CA MET A 250 11.26 -24.62 -23.44
C MET A 250 10.43 -23.85 -24.47
N PRO A 251 10.85 -23.71 -25.71
CA PRO A 251 10.14 -22.90 -26.71
C PRO A 251 8.65 -23.19 -26.84
N ASN A 252 8.24 -24.44 -26.66
CA ASN A 252 6.86 -24.86 -26.87
C ASN A 252 6.16 -25.40 -25.63
N LYS A 253 6.84 -25.48 -24.48
CA LYS A 253 6.26 -25.99 -23.23
C LYS A 253 7.11 -25.70 -22.01
N ASN A 254 6.47 -25.61 -20.86
CA ASN A 254 7.12 -25.59 -19.57
C ASN A 254 7.11 -26.99 -18.96
N ILE A 255 8.26 -27.45 -18.47
CA ILE A 255 8.45 -28.80 -17.91
C ILE A 255 8.66 -28.68 -16.40
N PRO A 256 7.76 -29.24 -15.57
CA PRO A 256 8.01 -29.32 -14.13
C PRO A 256 9.10 -30.38 -13.88
N VAL A 257 10.09 -30.01 -13.06
CA VAL A 257 11.22 -30.90 -12.70
C VAL A 257 11.31 -31.21 -11.22
N ASP A 258 10.70 -30.39 -10.38
CA ASP A 258 10.61 -30.58 -8.93
C ASP A 258 9.39 -29.85 -8.37
N SER A 259 8.88 -30.33 -7.22
CA SER A 259 7.76 -29.67 -6.53
C SER A 259 7.96 -29.78 -5.01
N LYS A 260 7.76 -28.66 -4.32
CA LYS A 260 7.85 -28.58 -2.85
C LYS A 260 6.62 -27.90 -2.30
N ASN A 261 6.02 -28.50 -1.31
CA ASN A 261 4.88 -27.94 -0.60
C ASN A 261 5.31 -27.51 0.80
N TYR A 262 5.00 -26.26 1.17
CA TYR A 262 5.33 -25.70 2.47
C TYR A 262 4.04 -25.37 3.21
N ALA A 263 3.79 -26.00 4.34
CA ALA A 263 2.76 -25.58 5.27
C ALA A 263 3.25 -24.38 6.08
N PHE A 264 2.35 -23.44 6.36
CA PHE A 264 2.64 -22.33 7.26
C PHE A 264 2.12 -22.65 8.66
N SER A 265 2.97 -22.55 9.67
CA SER A 265 2.58 -22.76 11.06
C SER A 265 3.52 -22.01 12.00
N LYS A 266 2.95 -21.29 12.97
CA LYS A 266 3.68 -20.53 14.00
C LYS A 266 4.77 -19.63 13.40
N GLY A 267 4.44 -18.93 12.31
CA GLY A 267 5.34 -18.01 11.63
C GLY A 267 6.46 -18.69 10.82
N LYS A 268 6.38 -19.99 10.53
CA LYS A 268 7.42 -20.76 9.82
C LYS A 268 6.85 -21.46 8.58
N PHE A 269 7.63 -21.46 7.51
CA PHE A 269 7.38 -22.24 6.30
C PHE A 269 8.03 -23.61 6.44
N ARG A 270 7.24 -24.66 6.66
CA ARG A 270 7.73 -26.03 6.88
C ARG A 270 7.48 -26.89 5.66
N LEU A 271 8.54 -27.48 5.12
CA LEU A 271 8.41 -28.42 4.03
C LEU A 271 7.54 -29.62 4.47
N VAL A 272 6.47 -29.84 3.73
CA VAL A 272 5.61 -31.02 3.88
C VAL A 272 6.24 -32.15 3.09
N LYS A 273 6.48 -33.27 3.76
CA LYS A 273 7.04 -34.50 3.14
C LYS A 273 5.99 -35.27 2.38
#